data_1cbc3b2b59971f62c1c62c5894d28cd1
#
_entry.id   1cbc3b2b59971f62c1c62c5894d28cd1
#
_cell.length_a   1.000
_cell.length_b   1.000
_cell.length_c   1.000
_cell.angle_alpha   90.00
_cell.angle_beta   90.00
_cell.angle_gamma   90.00
#
_symmetry.space_group_name_H-M   'P 1'
#
loop_
_entity.id
_entity.type
_entity.pdbx_description
1 polymer ?
#
loop_
_entity_poly.entity_id
_entity_poly.type
_entity_poly.pdbx_seq_one_letter_code
_entity_poly.pdbx_strand_id
1 'polypeptide(L)'
;KGKFTGFPIYTLTLEERATCPRSCAHWADCYGNNMMYAFRYAAGPELEAMLETELADLQRKHPRGFMVRLHILGDFYSVSYVAKWASWLGKFPALHIYGYTANQPNAADKLEREIGQAILSLRNACPDRFAIRFSGNFDDATWTANSYDDQRAVDAVQAKQAFLCPTQISKATGKYAKKDEETLVPDCGACGLCWTAQKPVVFITH
;
A
#
# COMPACT_ATOMS: atom_id res chain seq x y z
N LYS A 1 -10.29 1.53 -18.96
CA LYS A 1 -9.05 0.76 -18.76
C LYS A 1 -8.13 1.64 -17.93
N GLY A 2 -7.66 1.16 -16.77
CA GLY A 2 -6.79 1.95 -15.88
C GLY A 2 -5.42 2.24 -16.50
N LYS A 3 -4.76 3.32 -16.06
CA LYS A 3 -3.42 3.76 -16.51
C LYS A 3 -2.35 2.66 -16.42
N PHE A 4 -2.55 1.70 -15.50
CA PHE A 4 -1.61 0.62 -15.22
C PHE A 4 -2.12 -0.77 -15.63
N THR A 5 -3.18 -0.84 -16.41
CA THR A 5 -3.71 -2.12 -16.92
C THR A 5 -2.62 -2.82 -17.74
N GLY A 6 -2.28 -4.04 -17.36
CA GLY A 6 -1.23 -4.85 -17.98
C GLY A 6 0.16 -4.71 -17.35
N PHE A 7 0.34 -3.88 -16.31
CA PHE A 7 1.57 -3.90 -15.52
C PHE A 7 1.53 -5.08 -14.54
N PRO A 8 2.58 -5.92 -14.49
CA PRO A 8 2.67 -6.95 -13.47
C PRO A 8 2.83 -6.32 -12.09
N ILE A 9 2.19 -6.90 -11.08
CA ILE A 9 2.27 -6.47 -9.69
C ILE A 9 3.09 -7.50 -8.91
N TYR A 10 4.18 -7.05 -8.32
CA TYR A 10 5.01 -7.80 -7.39
C TYR A 10 4.72 -7.35 -5.97
N THR A 11 4.95 -8.21 -5.00
CA THR A 11 4.62 -7.95 -3.60
C THR A 11 5.83 -8.15 -2.71
N LEU A 12 5.99 -7.31 -1.70
CA LEU A 12 6.99 -7.46 -0.67
C LEU A 12 6.30 -7.68 0.68
N THR A 13 6.79 -8.66 1.44
CA THR A 13 6.28 -9.02 2.75
C THR A 13 7.43 -9.02 3.75
N LEU A 14 7.34 -8.18 4.76
CA LEU A 14 8.33 -8.06 5.83
C LEU A 14 7.80 -8.65 7.15
N GLU A 15 8.67 -8.83 8.13
CA GLU A 15 8.29 -9.21 9.48
C GLU A 15 7.51 -8.07 10.15
N GLU A 16 6.19 -8.21 10.25
CA GLU A 16 5.28 -7.17 10.69
C GLU A 16 5.56 -6.67 12.10
N ARG A 17 5.94 -7.56 13.02
CA ARG A 17 6.21 -7.17 14.43
C ARG A 17 7.55 -6.47 14.61
N ALA A 18 8.48 -6.70 13.68
CA ALA A 18 9.79 -6.07 13.70
C ALA A 18 9.82 -4.72 12.97
N THR A 19 8.95 -4.53 11.99
CA THR A 19 8.99 -3.38 11.08
C THR A 19 7.82 -2.40 11.24
N CYS A 20 6.67 -2.84 11.75
CA CYS A 20 5.52 -1.96 11.97
C CYS A 20 5.71 -1.04 13.17
N PRO A 21 5.22 0.21 13.11
CA PRO A 21 5.19 1.09 14.28
C PRO A 21 4.23 0.55 15.34
N ARG A 22 4.56 0.77 16.62
CA ARG A 22 3.73 0.34 17.76
C ARG A 22 2.37 1.04 17.81
N SER A 23 2.26 2.19 17.20
CA SER A 23 1.04 2.98 17.06
C SER A 23 0.06 2.42 16.04
N CYS A 24 0.42 1.37 15.30
CA CYS A 24 -0.47 0.74 14.31
C CYS A 24 -1.80 0.35 14.95
N ALA A 25 -2.92 0.88 14.45
CA ALA A 25 -4.27 0.60 14.96
C ALA A 25 -4.61 -0.90 14.95
N HIS A 26 -4.04 -1.65 14.00
CA HIS A 26 -4.20 -3.10 13.86
C HIS A 26 -3.09 -3.92 14.49
N TRP A 27 -2.40 -3.38 15.50
CA TRP A 27 -1.30 -4.10 16.15
C TRP A 27 -1.74 -5.43 16.77
N ALA A 28 -2.90 -5.46 17.43
CA ALA A 28 -3.42 -6.63 18.11
C ALA A 28 -4.09 -7.63 17.14
N ASP A 29 -4.87 -7.10 16.21
CA ASP A 29 -5.73 -7.84 15.28
C ASP A 29 -5.18 -7.88 13.84
N CYS A 30 -3.86 -7.73 13.70
CA CYS A 30 -3.19 -7.76 12.41
C CYS A 30 -3.57 -9.01 11.61
N TYR A 31 -4.03 -8.84 10.37
CA TYR A 31 -4.39 -9.97 9.51
C TYR A 31 -3.19 -10.91 9.23
N GLY A 32 -1.96 -10.46 9.45
CA GLY A 32 -0.77 -11.27 9.43
C GLY A 32 -0.79 -12.43 10.44
N ASN A 33 -1.57 -12.29 11.53
CA ASN A 33 -1.79 -13.36 12.49
C ASN A 33 -2.41 -14.62 11.85
N ASN A 34 -3.18 -14.43 10.76
CA ASN A 34 -3.84 -15.51 10.00
C ASN A 34 -3.01 -15.98 8.81
N MET A 35 -1.82 -15.40 8.57
CA MET A 35 -0.93 -15.73 7.46
C MET A 35 0.30 -16.50 7.92
N MET A 36 0.10 -17.58 8.66
CA MET A 36 1.19 -18.37 9.30
C MET A 36 2.24 -18.91 8.32
N TYR A 37 1.85 -19.19 7.09
CA TYR A 37 2.74 -19.75 6.06
C TYR A 37 3.26 -18.69 5.07
N ALA A 38 2.94 -17.43 5.26
CA ALA A 38 3.49 -16.39 4.41
C ALA A 38 4.99 -16.22 4.68
N PHE A 39 5.77 -16.23 3.62
CA PHE A 39 7.19 -15.92 3.73
C PHE A 39 7.37 -14.44 4.13
N ARG A 40 8.26 -14.17 5.06
CA ARG A 40 8.59 -12.82 5.54
C ARG A 40 10.08 -12.58 5.45
N TYR A 41 10.45 -11.45 4.88
CA TYR A 41 11.85 -11.02 4.87
C TYR A 41 12.15 -10.23 6.14
N ALA A 42 13.30 -10.51 6.76
CA ALA A 42 13.85 -9.67 7.81
C ALA A 42 14.32 -8.33 7.20
N ALA A 43 14.11 -7.23 7.94
CA ALA A 43 14.61 -5.92 7.56
C ALA A 43 16.15 -5.86 7.68
N GLY A 44 16.79 -5.11 6.79
CA GLY A 44 18.22 -4.87 6.89
C GLY A 44 18.95 -4.82 5.55
N PRO A 45 20.29 -4.65 5.59
CA PRO A 45 21.11 -4.46 4.39
C PRO A 45 21.05 -5.62 3.40
N GLU A 46 20.89 -6.85 3.89
CA GLU A 46 20.77 -8.04 3.03
C GLU A 46 19.50 -7.97 2.16
N LEU A 47 18.36 -7.65 2.78
CA LEU A 47 17.11 -7.41 2.07
C LEU A 47 17.29 -6.29 1.02
N GLU A 48 17.89 -5.17 1.41
CA GLU A 48 18.07 -4.03 0.51
C GLU A 48 18.93 -4.39 -0.71
N ALA A 49 20.00 -5.18 -0.53
CA ALA A 49 20.84 -5.67 -1.62
C ALA A 49 20.10 -6.64 -2.55
N MET A 50 19.29 -7.54 -1.98
CA MET A 50 18.44 -8.45 -2.73
C MET A 50 17.40 -7.68 -3.55
N LEU A 51 16.71 -6.71 -2.95
CA LEU A 51 15.72 -5.87 -3.63
C LEU A 51 16.34 -5.10 -4.79
N GLU A 52 17.52 -4.54 -4.65
CA GLU A 52 18.19 -3.82 -5.73
C GLU A 52 18.48 -4.73 -6.93
N THR A 53 18.90 -5.96 -6.68
CA THR A 53 19.13 -6.98 -7.72
C THR A 53 17.82 -7.37 -8.41
N GLU A 54 16.79 -7.67 -7.64
CA GLU A 54 15.46 -8.02 -8.16
C GLU A 54 14.86 -6.89 -9.00
N LEU A 55 14.93 -5.64 -8.52
CA LEU A 55 14.41 -4.48 -9.24
C LEU A 55 15.16 -4.25 -10.58
N ALA A 56 16.47 -4.51 -10.62
CA ALA A 56 17.23 -4.45 -11.86
C ALA A 56 16.78 -5.52 -12.87
N ASP A 57 16.48 -6.72 -12.40
CA ASP A 57 15.95 -7.80 -13.22
C ASP A 57 14.54 -7.48 -13.73
N LEU A 58 13.66 -6.95 -12.86
CA LEU A 58 12.33 -6.52 -13.23
C LEU A 58 12.34 -5.36 -14.23
N GLN A 59 13.25 -4.40 -14.07
CA GLN A 59 13.45 -3.31 -15.04
C GLN A 59 13.80 -3.85 -16.44
N ARG A 60 14.65 -4.88 -16.53
CA ARG A 60 15.00 -5.52 -17.81
C ARG A 60 13.82 -6.30 -18.40
N LYS A 61 13.08 -7.03 -17.56
CA LYS A 61 11.96 -7.86 -17.96
C LYS A 61 10.73 -7.05 -18.36
N HIS A 62 10.50 -5.92 -17.68
CA HIS A 62 9.32 -5.08 -17.84
C HIS A 62 9.69 -3.61 -18.10
N PRO A 63 10.36 -3.29 -19.23
CA PRO A 63 10.87 -1.94 -19.49
C PRO A 63 9.75 -0.89 -19.64
N ARG A 64 8.51 -1.31 -19.91
CA ARG A 64 7.34 -0.42 -20.05
C ARG A 64 6.66 -0.09 -18.72
N GLY A 65 6.91 -0.87 -17.66
CA GLY A 65 6.37 -0.65 -16.34
C GLY A 65 6.08 -1.94 -15.57
N PHE A 66 6.32 -1.88 -14.27
CA PHE A 66 5.91 -2.87 -13.28
C PHE A 66 5.61 -2.18 -11.97
N MET A 67 4.81 -2.82 -11.13
CA MET A 67 4.41 -2.29 -9.84
C MET A 67 4.93 -3.16 -8.71
N VAL A 68 5.36 -2.52 -7.62
CA VAL A 68 5.67 -3.20 -6.36
C VAL A 68 4.69 -2.71 -5.29
N ARG A 69 3.95 -3.64 -4.68
CA ARG A 69 3.09 -3.37 -3.54
C ARG A 69 3.90 -3.47 -2.25
N LEU A 70 4.08 -2.35 -1.57
CA LEU A 70 4.72 -2.21 -0.27
C LEU A 70 3.66 -1.93 0.81
N HIS A 71 3.59 -2.65 1.85
CA HIS A 71 4.07 -3.97 2.19
C HIS A 71 2.83 -4.83 2.36
N ILE A 72 2.85 -6.13 2.01
CA ILE A 72 1.70 -7.00 2.32
C ILE A 72 1.59 -7.16 3.83
N LEU A 73 2.71 -7.47 4.48
CA LEU A 73 2.92 -7.42 5.92
C LEU A 73 4.16 -6.59 6.18
N GLY A 74 4.25 -6.02 7.38
CA GLY A 74 5.33 -5.11 7.74
C GLY A 74 5.09 -3.68 7.28
N ASP A 75 6.08 -2.82 7.50
CA ASP A 75 6.02 -1.39 7.17
C ASP A 75 7.43 -0.86 6.92
N PHE A 76 7.53 0.43 6.59
CA PHE A 76 8.81 1.12 6.51
C PHE A 76 9.45 1.23 7.90
N TYR A 77 10.63 0.66 8.04
CA TYR A 77 11.31 0.50 9.32
C TYR A 77 12.38 1.57 9.60
N SER A 78 12.73 2.39 8.62
CA SER A 78 13.71 3.47 8.79
C SER A 78 13.60 4.54 7.70
N VAL A 79 14.09 5.75 8.00
CA VAL A 79 14.22 6.84 7.04
C VAL A 79 15.20 6.46 5.91
N SER A 80 16.29 5.74 6.23
CA SER A 80 17.24 5.26 5.23
C SER A 80 16.61 4.28 4.23
N TYR A 81 15.68 3.43 4.69
CA TYR A 81 14.95 2.53 3.81
C TYR A 81 14.00 3.29 2.85
N VAL A 82 13.35 4.36 3.33
CA VAL A 82 12.58 5.26 2.44
C VAL A 82 13.50 5.91 1.41
N ALA A 83 14.68 6.36 1.83
CA ALA A 83 15.68 6.96 0.92
C ALA A 83 16.19 5.95 -0.13
N LYS A 84 16.30 4.66 0.20
CA LYS A 84 16.60 3.60 -0.78
C LYS A 84 15.53 3.51 -1.87
N TRP A 85 14.25 3.51 -1.47
CA TRP A 85 13.16 3.51 -2.45
C TRP A 85 13.17 4.76 -3.34
N ALA A 86 13.52 5.92 -2.79
CA ALA A 86 13.72 7.14 -3.59
C ALA A 86 14.85 6.98 -4.63
N SER A 87 15.98 6.41 -4.21
CA SER A 87 17.11 6.10 -5.08
C SER A 87 16.73 5.11 -6.18
N TRP A 88 16.02 4.05 -5.86
CA TRP A 88 15.57 3.04 -6.83
C TRP A 88 14.55 3.59 -7.83
N LEU A 89 13.66 4.49 -7.41
CA LEU A 89 12.77 5.20 -8.34
C LEU A 89 13.56 6.04 -9.35
N GLY A 90 14.69 6.63 -8.95
CA GLY A 90 15.60 7.31 -9.86
C GLY A 90 16.34 6.35 -10.79
N LYS A 91 16.80 5.21 -10.27
CA LYS A 91 17.59 4.20 -10.99
C LYS A 91 16.75 3.36 -11.95
N PHE A 92 15.48 3.06 -11.61
CA PHE A 92 14.58 2.16 -12.35
C PHE A 92 13.35 2.92 -12.86
N PRO A 93 13.39 3.50 -14.06
CA PRO A 93 12.28 4.32 -14.58
C PRO A 93 10.97 3.57 -14.80
N ALA A 94 10.99 2.23 -14.97
CA ALA A 94 9.79 1.42 -15.10
C ALA A 94 9.13 1.05 -13.75
N LEU A 95 9.80 1.31 -12.63
CA LEU A 95 9.29 1.00 -11.29
C LEU A 95 8.15 1.95 -10.89
N HIS A 96 7.02 1.37 -10.47
CA HIS A 96 5.93 2.04 -9.78
C HIS A 96 5.70 1.36 -8.43
N ILE A 97 5.34 2.14 -7.43
CA ILE A 97 5.16 1.68 -6.05
C ILE A 97 3.80 2.10 -5.54
N TYR A 98 3.09 1.18 -4.90
CA TYR A 98 1.93 1.52 -4.09
C TYR A 98 1.90 0.71 -2.81
N GLY A 99 1.19 1.21 -1.82
CA GLY A 99 1.05 0.50 -0.56
C GLY A 99 0.45 1.38 0.53
N TYR A 100 0.63 0.92 1.74
CA TYR A 100 0.08 1.54 2.94
C TYR A 100 1.14 1.60 4.02
N THR A 101 1.07 2.62 4.88
CA THR A 101 1.95 2.77 6.04
C THR A 101 1.15 3.21 7.25
N ALA A 102 1.48 2.70 8.41
CA ALA A 102 0.98 3.19 9.69
C ALA A 102 1.88 4.30 10.28
N ASN A 103 3.07 4.54 9.70
CA ASN A 103 3.94 5.63 10.12
C ASN A 103 3.34 6.99 9.74
N GLN A 104 2.80 7.73 10.70
CA GLN A 104 2.15 9.01 10.45
C GLN A 104 3.15 10.18 10.46
N PRO A 105 3.01 11.17 9.55
CA PRO A 105 3.91 12.33 9.51
C PRO A 105 3.76 13.28 10.72
N ASN A 106 2.70 13.09 11.52
CA ASN A 106 2.40 13.82 12.76
C ASN A 106 2.45 12.91 14.00
N ALA A 107 3.02 11.71 13.92
CA ALA A 107 3.12 10.78 15.05
C ALA A 107 3.82 11.41 16.26
N ALA A 108 3.41 11.02 17.47
CA ALA A 108 4.06 11.42 18.70
C ALA A 108 5.47 10.85 18.80
N ASP A 109 5.64 9.57 18.42
CA ASP A 109 6.96 8.93 18.35
C ASP A 109 7.82 9.62 17.28
N LYS A 110 9.09 9.86 17.62
CA LYS A 110 10.02 10.59 16.75
C LYS A 110 10.35 9.80 15.49
N LEU A 111 10.66 8.51 15.63
CA LEU A 111 11.05 7.68 14.50
C LEU A 111 9.90 7.48 13.52
N GLU A 112 8.71 7.16 14.02
CA GLU A 112 7.49 7.03 13.21
C GLU A 112 7.21 8.32 12.44
N ARG A 113 7.32 9.47 13.10
CA ARG A 113 7.12 10.78 12.49
C ARG A 113 8.14 11.08 11.39
N GLU A 114 9.42 10.82 11.63
CA GLU A 114 10.49 11.04 10.65
C GLU A 114 10.30 10.14 9.41
N ILE A 115 9.92 8.88 9.60
CA ILE A 115 9.59 7.96 8.50
C ILE A 115 8.36 8.48 7.75
N GLY A 116 7.29 8.84 8.44
CA GLY A 116 6.07 9.38 7.82
C GLY A 116 6.34 10.65 7.00
N GLN A 117 7.17 11.57 7.50
CA GLN A 117 7.57 12.78 6.80
C GLN A 117 8.41 12.47 5.55
N ALA A 118 9.34 11.50 5.63
CA ALA A 118 10.13 11.05 4.49
C ALA A 118 9.24 10.45 3.39
N ILE A 119 8.27 9.62 3.77
CA ILE A 119 7.28 9.03 2.84
C ILE A 119 6.44 10.13 2.19
N LEU A 120 5.95 11.10 2.97
CA LEU A 120 5.16 12.22 2.46
C LEU A 120 5.96 13.05 1.45
N SER A 121 7.22 13.35 1.77
CA SER A 121 8.14 14.09 0.90
C SER A 121 8.39 13.36 -0.41
N LEU A 122 8.68 12.05 -0.36
CA LEU A 122 8.91 11.23 -1.55
C LEU A 122 7.66 11.14 -2.43
N ARG A 123 6.48 10.95 -1.82
CA ARG A 123 5.21 10.93 -2.56
C ARG A 123 4.94 12.25 -3.28
N ASN A 124 5.20 13.38 -2.62
CA ASN A 124 5.01 14.69 -3.23
C ASN A 124 6.02 14.95 -4.38
N ALA A 125 7.23 14.40 -4.26
CA ALA A 125 8.25 14.50 -5.32
C ALA A 125 7.97 13.57 -6.51
N CYS A 126 7.35 12.40 -6.27
CA CYS A 126 7.12 11.37 -7.29
C CYS A 126 5.65 10.88 -7.31
N PRO A 127 4.64 11.75 -7.46
CA PRO A 127 3.22 11.40 -7.27
C PRO A 127 2.72 10.35 -8.27
N ASP A 128 3.30 10.27 -9.45
CA ASP A 128 2.92 9.32 -10.50
C ASP A 128 3.47 7.90 -10.29
N ARG A 129 4.51 7.75 -9.46
CA ARG A 129 5.21 6.47 -9.30
C ARG A 129 5.37 5.98 -7.86
N PHE A 130 5.03 6.82 -6.88
CA PHE A 130 5.10 6.46 -5.46
C PHE A 130 3.79 6.83 -4.76
N ALA A 131 2.88 5.86 -4.64
CA ALA A 131 1.54 6.02 -4.13
C ALA A 131 1.36 5.30 -2.79
N ILE A 132 2.05 5.76 -1.75
CA ILE A 132 1.87 5.25 -0.38
C ILE A 132 0.77 6.05 0.32
N ARG A 133 -0.19 5.34 0.93
CA ARG A 133 -1.29 5.89 1.70
C ARG A 133 -1.05 5.71 3.19
N PHE A 134 -1.39 6.71 3.99
CA PHE A 134 -1.33 6.64 5.44
C PHE A 134 -2.56 5.90 5.97
N SER A 135 -2.33 4.80 6.71
CA SER A 135 -3.38 4.03 7.37
C SER A 135 -3.70 4.64 8.73
N GLY A 136 -4.97 4.60 9.14
CA GLY A 136 -5.36 5.10 10.44
C GLY A 136 -6.77 5.69 10.45
N ASN A 137 -7.03 6.57 11.39
CA ASN A 137 -8.30 7.28 11.46
C ASN A 137 -8.49 8.18 10.25
N PHE A 138 -9.72 8.27 9.77
CA PHE A 138 -10.08 9.16 8.67
C PHE A 138 -9.83 10.63 9.03
N ASP A 139 -9.10 11.35 8.20
CA ASP A 139 -8.69 12.74 8.40
C ASP A 139 -8.96 13.66 7.19
N ASP A 140 -9.80 13.25 6.25
CA ASP A 140 -10.11 13.94 5.00
C ASP A 140 -8.94 14.09 4.02
N ALA A 141 -7.74 13.63 4.38
CA ALA A 141 -6.60 13.74 3.49
C ALA A 141 -6.73 12.79 2.29
N THR A 142 -6.42 13.30 1.11
CA THR A 142 -6.50 12.56 -0.16
C THR A 142 -5.80 11.21 -0.13
N TRP A 143 -4.68 11.11 0.57
CA TRP A 143 -3.81 9.95 0.59
C TRP A 143 -3.94 9.13 1.88
N THR A 144 -5.16 8.94 2.37
CA THR A 144 -5.42 8.06 3.50
C THR A 144 -6.06 6.74 3.09
N ALA A 145 -5.89 5.73 3.93
CA ALA A 145 -6.55 4.44 3.84
C ALA A 145 -7.15 4.12 5.21
N ASN A 146 -8.46 4.00 5.28
CA ASN A 146 -9.20 3.97 6.54
C ASN A 146 -10.09 2.73 6.63
N SER A 147 -10.52 2.39 7.83
CA SER A 147 -11.44 1.29 8.09
C SER A 147 -12.90 1.79 8.04
N TYR A 148 -13.81 0.94 7.59
CA TYR A 148 -15.25 1.25 7.47
C TYR A 148 -15.97 1.29 8.82
N ASP A 149 -15.30 0.97 9.91
CA ASP A 149 -15.81 1.13 11.29
C ASP A 149 -15.62 2.57 11.83
N ASP A 150 -14.80 3.40 11.18
CA ASP A 150 -14.75 4.84 11.47
C ASP A 150 -15.98 5.53 10.83
N GLN A 151 -16.87 6.12 11.66
CA GLN A 151 -18.10 6.75 11.19
C GLN A 151 -17.82 7.85 10.16
N ARG A 152 -16.74 8.60 10.32
CA ARG A 152 -16.34 9.66 9.36
C ARG A 152 -16.00 9.07 7.99
N ALA A 153 -15.35 7.89 7.97
CA ALA A 153 -15.05 7.19 6.73
C ALA A 153 -16.33 6.70 6.04
N VAL A 154 -17.32 6.19 6.81
CA VAL A 154 -18.63 5.81 6.32
C VAL A 154 -19.36 7.00 5.70
N ASP A 155 -19.42 8.11 6.42
CA ASP A 155 -20.08 9.34 5.97
C ASP A 155 -19.42 9.87 4.69
N ALA A 156 -18.09 9.86 4.61
CA ALA A 156 -17.36 10.28 3.42
C ALA A 156 -17.61 9.37 2.20
N VAL A 157 -17.77 8.06 2.40
CA VAL A 157 -18.17 7.15 1.32
C VAL A 157 -19.58 7.46 0.83
N GLN A 158 -20.53 7.68 1.74
CA GLN A 158 -21.92 8.04 1.41
C GLN A 158 -21.99 9.38 0.67
N ALA A 159 -21.19 10.36 1.09
CA ALA A 159 -21.07 11.65 0.43
C ALA A 159 -20.24 11.63 -0.86
N LYS A 160 -19.73 10.46 -1.29
CA LYS A 160 -18.84 10.29 -2.45
C LYS A 160 -17.51 11.06 -2.35
N GLN A 161 -17.07 11.37 -1.15
CA GLN A 161 -15.79 12.02 -0.83
C GLN A 161 -14.66 11.00 -0.66
N ALA A 162 -14.98 9.75 -0.38
CA ALA A 162 -14.05 8.62 -0.29
C ALA A 162 -14.50 7.45 -1.16
N PHE A 163 -13.59 6.52 -1.45
CA PHE A 163 -13.88 5.27 -2.16
C PHE A 163 -13.92 4.10 -1.17
N LEU A 164 -15.01 3.33 -1.19
CA LEU A 164 -15.00 2.00 -0.60
C LEU A 164 -14.30 1.03 -1.56
N CYS A 165 -13.37 0.20 -1.06
CA CYS A 165 -12.61 -0.74 -1.89
C CYS A 165 -13.54 -1.69 -2.68
N PRO A 166 -13.58 -1.63 -4.02
CA PRO A 166 -14.51 -2.43 -4.82
C PRO A 166 -14.33 -3.94 -4.65
N THR A 167 -13.09 -4.39 -4.44
CA THR A 167 -12.78 -5.81 -4.22
C THR A 167 -13.39 -6.34 -2.92
N GLN A 168 -13.51 -5.49 -1.89
CA GLN A 168 -14.09 -5.89 -0.61
C GLN A 168 -15.62 -5.81 -0.62
N ILE A 169 -16.22 -4.85 -1.32
CA ILE A 169 -17.67 -4.77 -1.48
C ILE A 169 -18.20 -6.09 -2.04
N SER A 170 -17.52 -6.64 -3.03
CA SER A 170 -17.94 -7.89 -3.64
C SER A 170 -17.90 -9.07 -2.67
N LYS A 171 -16.86 -9.15 -1.83
CA LYS A 171 -16.74 -10.18 -0.80
C LYS A 171 -17.85 -10.05 0.26
N ALA A 172 -18.12 -8.82 0.73
CA ALA A 172 -19.11 -8.56 1.77
C ALA A 172 -20.55 -8.77 1.30
N THR A 173 -20.85 -8.49 0.04
CA THR A 173 -22.22 -8.58 -0.50
C THR A 173 -22.54 -9.92 -1.15
N GLY A 174 -21.56 -10.82 -1.29
CA GLY A 174 -21.75 -12.10 -1.97
C GLY A 174 -22.07 -11.99 -3.47
N LYS A 175 -22.11 -10.79 -4.03
CA LYS A 175 -22.53 -10.52 -5.42
C LYS A 175 -21.62 -11.17 -6.47
N TYR A 176 -20.45 -11.68 -6.06
CA TYR A 176 -19.46 -12.29 -6.97
C TYR A 176 -19.22 -13.78 -6.69
N ALA A 177 -20.10 -14.42 -5.90
CA ALA A 177 -19.97 -15.84 -5.59
C ALA A 177 -20.48 -16.78 -6.69
N LYS A 178 -21.07 -16.26 -7.77
CA LYS A 178 -21.50 -17.09 -8.92
C LYS A 178 -20.43 -17.08 -10.00
N LYS A 179 -19.86 -18.27 -10.22
CA LYS A 179 -18.81 -18.58 -11.19
C LYS A 179 -19.23 -18.38 -12.66
N ASP A 180 -20.51 -18.08 -12.91
CA ASP A 180 -21.14 -18.18 -14.23
C ASP A 180 -21.66 -16.84 -14.79
N GLU A 181 -21.48 -15.74 -14.09
CA GLU A 181 -21.75 -14.41 -14.65
C GLU A 181 -20.45 -13.61 -14.72
N GLU A 182 -20.17 -13.09 -15.89
CA GLU A 182 -19.02 -12.27 -16.33
C GLU A 182 -18.85 -10.94 -15.58
N THR A 183 -19.26 -10.87 -14.32
CA THR A 183 -19.03 -9.74 -13.41
C THR A 183 -17.65 -9.89 -12.80
N LEU A 184 -16.64 -9.51 -13.59
CA LEU A 184 -15.25 -9.41 -13.18
C LEU A 184 -15.13 -8.54 -11.91
N VAL A 185 -14.87 -9.18 -10.77
CA VAL A 185 -14.33 -8.46 -9.62
C VAL A 185 -13.03 -7.82 -10.11
N PRO A 186 -12.91 -6.48 -10.11
CA PRO A 186 -11.66 -5.89 -10.54
C PRO A 186 -10.56 -6.33 -9.57
N ASP A 187 -9.53 -7.01 -10.07
CA ASP A 187 -8.31 -7.15 -9.31
C ASP A 187 -7.66 -5.78 -9.09
N CYS A 188 -6.65 -5.69 -8.23
CA CYS A 188 -6.00 -4.43 -7.95
C CYS A 188 -5.42 -3.77 -9.21
N GLY A 189 -4.89 -4.57 -10.14
CA GLY A 189 -4.32 -4.08 -11.40
C GLY A 189 -5.36 -3.46 -12.33
N ALA A 190 -6.54 -4.05 -12.41
CA ALA A 190 -7.66 -3.54 -13.20
C ALA A 190 -8.35 -2.33 -12.52
N CYS A 191 -8.44 -2.34 -11.19
CA CYS A 191 -9.07 -1.28 -10.40
C CYS A 191 -8.23 0.00 -10.34
N GLY A 192 -6.98 -0.08 -9.87
CA GLY A 192 -6.03 1.02 -9.79
C GLY A 192 -6.36 2.16 -8.82
N LEU A 193 -7.47 2.12 -8.07
CA LEU A 193 -7.91 3.23 -7.21
C LEU A 193 -6.89 3.59 -6.13
N CYS A 194 -6.18 2.62 -5.58
CA CYS A 194 -5.23 2.86 -4.49
C CYS A 194 -4.05 3.76 -4.89
N TRP A 195 -3.70 3.79 -6.17
CA TRP A 195 -2.59 4.61 -6.66
C TRP A 195 -2.98 5.72 -7.65
N THR A 196 -4.24 5.74 -8.11
CA THR A 196 -4.72 6.78 -9.05
C THR A 196 -5.72 7.74 -8.44
N ALA A 197 -6.45 7.33 -7.38
CA ALA A 197 -7.52 8.12 -6.83
C ALA A 197 -7.01 9.30 -6.01
N GLN A 198 -7.55 10.47 -6.29
CA GLN A 198 -7.34 11.71 -5.52
C GLN A 198 -8.34 11.83 -4.36
N LYS A 199 -8.69 10.71 -3.71
CA LYS A 199 -9.63 10.61 -2.60
C LYS A 199 -9.16 9.54 -1.61
N PRO A 200 -9.55 9.63 -0.33
CA PRO A 200 -9.34 8.55 0.63
C PRO A 200 -9.90 7.21 0.15
N VAL A 201 -9.24 6.13 0.52
CA VAL A 201 -9.72 4.77 0.28
C VAL A 201 -10.18 4.17 1.62
N VAL A 202 -11.33 3.55 1.63
CA VAL A 202 -11.91 2.92 2.81
C VAL A 202 -12.00 1.41 2.58
N PHE A 203 -11.62 0.65 3.59
CA PHE A 203 -11.67 -0.80 3.60
C PHE A 203 -12.72 -1.30 4.59
N ILE A 204 -13.40 -2.39 4.25
CA ILE A 204 -14.31 -3.08 5.18
C ILE A 204 -13.44 -3.78 6.22
N THR A 205 -13.75 -3.57 7.50
CA THR A 205 -13.12 -4.29 8.62
C THR A 205 -13.46 -5.78 8.54
N HIS A 206 -12.49 -6.64 8.80
CA HIS A 206 -12.61 -8.10 8.74
C HIS A 206 -12.70 -8.69 10.14
#